data_b10b8d03b5b6c5242ced1241f03f2b3a
#
_entry.id   b10b8d03b5b6c5242ced1241f03f2b3a
#
_cell.length_a   1.000
_cell.length_b   1.000
_cell.length_c   1.000
_cell.angle_alpha   90.00
_cell.angle_beta   90.00
_cell.angle_gamma   90.00
#
_symmetry.space_group_name_H-M   'P 1'
#
loop_
_entity.id
_entity.type
_entity.pdbx_description
1 polymer ?
#
loop_
_entity_poly.entity_id
_entity_poly.type
_entity_poly.pdbx_seq_one_letter_code
_entity_poly.pdbx_strand_id
1 'polypeptide(L)'
;MAKLNVNIGALNLKNPVMTASGTLGYGVEFEDFIDLSGLGGIIVKGTTLKPREGNDYPRMAETASGMLNCVGLQNKGVDYFCEHIYPQIKDIDTNMIVNVSGSSPEDYAECAARIDALDKIPAIELNISCPNVKDGGMAFGVTCAGASSVVKAVRQAYHKTLIVKLSPNVTDIAEIARAVEAEGADSVSLINTLMGMAVDVEKRKKVLSIGTGGLSGPCVKPVALRMVYQVAKAVKIPVVGLGGISSAKDALEFLMAGATAIEIGTANFLDPAVTIKVRDGINEWLDAHGCQDIHEIIGCL
;
A
#
# COMPACT_ATOMS: atom_id res chain seq x y z
N MET A 1 -21.86 -5.10 18.16
CA MET A 1 -20.77 -4.85 17.20
C MET A 1 -19.43 -5.07 17.88
N ALA A 2 -18.58 -5.87 17.28
CA ALA A 2 -17.24 -6.16 17.78
C ALA A 2 -16.33 -4.90 17.73
N LYS A 3 -15.27 -4.89 18.52
CA LYS A 3 -14.22 -3.86 18.41
C LYS A 3 -13.38 -4.14 17.17
N LEU A 4 -13.26 -3.14 16.27
CA LEU A 4 -12.49 -3.23 15.04
C LEU A 4 -11.17 -2.43 15.08
N ASN A 5 -10.92 -1.65 16.13
CA ASN A 5 -9.71 -0.82 16.19
C ASN A 5 -8.45 -1.66 16.30
N VAL A 6 -7.42 -1.27 15.55
CA VAL A 6 -6.09 -1.90 15.54
C VAL A 6 -5.00 -0.83 15.55
N ASN A 7 -3.77 -1.21 15.89
CA ASN A 7 -2.62 -0.30 15.91
C ASN A 7 -1.54 -0.74 14.92
N ILE A 8 -0.99 0.21 14.19
CA ILE A 8 0.17 0.04 13.32
C ILE A 8 1.26 0.95 13.85
N GLY A 9 2.23 0.40 14.61
CA GLY A 9 3.13 1.23 15.38
C GLY A 9 2.38 2.14 16.35
N ALA A 10 2.63 3.45 16.29
CA ALA A 10 1.91 4.46 17.08
C ALA A 10 0.58 4.90 16.45
N LEU A 11 0.28 4.47 15.23
CA LEU A 11 -0.92 4.85 14.50
C LEU A 11 -2.12 4.01 14.95
N ASN A 12 -3.15 4.65 15.49
CA ASN A 12 -4.42 4.00 15.81
C ASN A 12 -5.38 4.08 14.63
N LEU A 13 -5.86 2.93 14.18
CA LEU A 13 -6.89 2.79 13.14
C LEU A 13 -8.22 2.44 13.80
N LYS A 14 -9.30 3.17 13.50
CA LYS A 14 -10.66 2.87 14.01
C LYS A 14 -11.22 1.53 13.53
N ASN A 15 -10.70 1.01 12.42
CA ASN A 15 -10.92 -0.35 11.90
C ASN A 15 -9.75 -0.74 10.98
N PRO A 16 -9.56 -2.03 10.63
CA PRO A 16 -8.38 -2.49 9.90
C PRO A 16 -8.39 -2.20 8.40
N VAL A 17 -9.43 -1.55 7.87
CA VAL A 17 -9.60 -1.40 6.41
C VAL A 17 -9.06 -0.07 5.94
N MET A 18 -8.11 -0.12 5.02
CA MET A 18 -7.51 1.04 4.35
C MET A 18 -7.60 0.90 2.83
N THR A 19 -7.37 2.00 2.11
CA THR A 19 -7.21 1.98 0.65
C THR A 19 -5.76 1.89 0.26
N ALA A 20 -5.44 1.14 -0.81
CA ALA A 20 -4.08 1.08 -1.34
C ALA A 20 -3.74 2.32 -2.19
N SER A 21 -2.49 2.77 -2.10
CA SER A 21 -2.00 3.91 -2.88
C SER A 21 -2.25 3.76 -4.38
N GLY A 22 -2.65 4.87 -4.99
CA GLY A 22 -2.87 4.95 -6.43
C GLY A 22 -4.22 4.43 -6.91
N THR A 23 -5.15 4.10 -6.01
CA THR A 23 -6.47 3.57 -6.35
C THR A 23 -7.65 4.45 -5.90
N LEU A 24 -7.41 5.39 -4.99
CA LEU A 24 -8.41 6.34 -4.48
C LEU A 24 -7.95 7.81 -4.57
N GLY A 25 -6.98 8.13 -5.45
CA GLY A 25 -6.47 9.49 -5.57
C GLY A 25 -5.90 10.04 -4.26
N TYR A 26 -6.44 11.16 -3.82
CA TYR A 26 -6.17 11.79 -2.51
C TYR A 26 -7.34 11.64 -1.53
N GLY A 27 -8.39 10.92 -1.92
CA GLY A 27 -9.60 10.68 -1.14
C GLY A 27 -10.75 11.62 -1.55
N VAL A 28 -10.52 12.91 -1.62
CA VAL A 28 -11.54 13.94 -1.93
C VAL A 28 -12.30 13.66 -3.23
N GLU A 29 -11.68 13.00 -4.20
CA GLU A 29 -12.31 12.62 -5.45
C GLU A 29 -13.43 11.56 -5.28
N PHE A 30 -13.51 10.95 -4.09
CA PHE A 30 -14.47 9.87 -3.79
C PHE A 30 -15.50 10.24 -2.72
N GLU A 31 -15.50 11.46 -2.18
CA GLU A 31 -16.44 11.92 -1.15
C GLU A 31 -17.91 11.79 -1.56
N ASP A 32 -18.22 11.94 -2.85
CA ASP A 32 -19.57 11.76 -3.38
C ASP A 32 -20.02 10.29 -3.44
N PHE A 33 -19.10 9.34 -3.32
CA PHE A 33 -19.36 7.90 -3.45
C PHE A 33 -19.35 7.16 -2.12
N ILE A 34 -18.50 7.59 -1.18
CA ILE A 34 -18.32 6.93 0.11
C ILE A 34 -18.07 7.95 1.23
N ASP A 35 -18.47 7.60 2.44
CA ASP A 35 -18.07 8.30 3.65
C ASP A 35 -16.63 7.88 4.01
N LEU A 36 -15.66 8.75 3.72
CA LEU A 36 -14.24 8.53 3.99
C LEU A 36 -13.96 8.35 5.48
N SER A 37 -14.77 8.96 6.35
CA SER A 37 -14.62 8.82 7.81
C SER A 37 -14.87 7.39 8.30
N GLY A 38 -15.54 6.57 7.50
CA GLY A 38 -15.77 5.16 7.78
C GLY A 38 -14.54 4.25 7.67
N LEU A 39 -13.42 4.75 7.11
CA LEU A 39 -12.20 3.96 6.88
C LEU A 39 -11.21 4.11 8.04
N GLY A 40 -10.39 3.08 8.25
CA GLY A 40 -9.25 3.13 9.18
C GLY A 40 -8.14 4.06 8.70
N GLY A 41 -7.96 4.16 7.38
CA GLY A 41 -7.00 5.07 6.76
C GLY A 41 -7.09 5.09 5.23
N ILE A 42 -6.50 6.11 4.64
CA ILE A 42 -6.38 6.26 3.19
C ILE A 42 -4.89 6.44 2.85
N ILE A 43 -4.36 5.49 2.08
CA ILE A 43 -3.02 5.64 1.50
C ILE A 43 -3.17 6.45 0.22
N VAL A 44 -2.80 7.73 0.28
CA VAL A 44 -2.96 8.63 -0.86
C VAL A 44 -1.98 8.35 -1.99
N LYS A 45 -2.20 8.99 -3.12
CA LYS A 45 -1.36 8.89 -4.32
C LYS A 45 0.13 9.05 -3.99
N GLY A 46 0.95 8.18 -4.59
CA GLY A 46 2.40 8.21 -4.43
C GLY A 46 3.00 9.58 -4.76
N THR A 47 3.82 10.10 -3.83
CA THR A 47 4.46 11.40 -3.89
C THR A 47 5.98 11.22 -3.98
N THR A 48 6.63 11.99 -4.86
CA THR A 48 8.09 12.00 -5.03
C THR A 48 8.63 13.39 -4.73
N LEU A 49 9.94 13.51 -4.48
CA LEU A 49 10.58 14.81 -4.21
C LEU A 49 10.31 15.80 -5.35
N LYS A 50 10.50 15.38 -6.59
CA LYS A 50 10.24 16.18 -7.80
C LYS A 50 9.03 15.63 -8.56
N PRO A 51 8.35 16.47 -9.38
CA PRO A 51 7.27 16.02 -10.25
C PRO A 51 7.69 14.89 -11.20
N ARG A 52 6.74 13.99 -11.52
CA ARG A 52 6.89 12.92 -12.52
C ARG A 52 5.69 12.87 -13.45
N GLU A 53 5.95 12.86 -14.75
CA GLU A 53 4.90 12.73 -15.79
C GLU A 53 4.33 11.30 -15.91
N GLY A 54 5.08 10.31 -15.42
CA GLY A 54 4.74 8.90 -15.62
C GLY A 54 5.15 8.38 -17.00
N ASN A 55 4.71 7.17 -17.32
CA ASN A 55 4.97 6.54 -18.61
C ASN A 55 3.91 6.92 -19.65
N ASP A 56 4.26 6.74 -20.94
CA ASP A 56 3.34 6.92 -22.06
C ASP A 56 2.18 5.94 -22.05
N TYR A 57 1.12 6.23 -22.80
CA TYR A 57 -0.03 5.34 -23.03
C TYR A 57 0.27 4.31 -24.14
N PRO A 58 -0.37 3.12 -24.06
CA PRO A 58 -1.25 2.60 -23.01
C PRO A 58 -0.45 2.15 -21.78
N ARG A 59 -0.95 2.50 -20.60
CA ARG A 59 -0.27 2.20 -19.33
C ARG A 59 -1.12 1.41 -18.32
N MET A 60 -2.32 1.00 -18.75
CA MET A 60 -3.21 0.10 -18.02
C MET A 60 -3.84 -0.89 -18.99
N ALA A 61 -4.05 -2.13 -18.55
CA ALA A 61 -4.71 -3.17 -19.32
C ALA A 61 -5.40 -4.16 -18.39
N GLU A 62 -6.61 -4.59 -18.77
CA GLU A 62 -7.32 -5.67 -18.09
C GLU A 62 -6.67 -7.03 -18.38
N THR A 63 -6.82 -7.96 -17.46
CA THR A 63 -6.51 -9.38 -17.61
C THR A 63 -7.71 -10.21 -17.19
N ALA A 64 -7.68 -11.54 -17.41
CA ALA A 64 -8.80 -12.43 -17.11
C ALA A 64 -9.31 -12.35 -15.66
N SER A 65 -8.43 -12.06 -14.68
CA SER A 65 -8.79 -12.00 -13.25
C SER A 65 -8.06 -10.89 -12.51
N GLY A 66 -7.74 -9.79 -13.20
CA GLY A 66 -7.02 -8.67 -12.60
C GLY A 66 -6.68 -7.60 -13.63
N MET A 67 -5.64 -6.84 -13.36
CA MET A 67 -5.17 -5.80 -14.27
C MET A 67 -3.66 -5.64 -14.24
N LEU A 68 -3.11 -5.12 -15.34
CA LEU A 68 -1.73 -4.68 -15.47
C LEU A 68 -1.66 -3.16 -15.46
N ASN A 69 -0.67 -2.59 -14.79
CA ASN A 69 -0.39 -1.17 -14.89
C ASN A 69 1.10 -0.88 -14.97
N CYS A 70 1.44 0.18 -15.68
CA CYS A 70 2.77 0.77 -15.73
C CYS A 70 2.69 2.30 -15.66
N VAL A 71 1.93 2.85 -14.71
CA VAL A 71 1.67 4.31 -14.60
C VAL A 71 2.95 5.13 -14.44
N GLY A 72 3.98 4.62 -13.75
CA GLY A 72 5.27 5.28 -13.62
C GLY A 72 5.32 6.40 -12.60
N LEU A 73 4.57 6.29 -11.50
CA LEU A 73 4.56 7.25 -10.39
C LEU A 73 4.17 8.69 -10.81
N GLN A 74 3.25 8.86 -11.74
CA GLN A 74 2.77 10.20 -12.12
C GLN A 74 2.28 10.97 -10.89
N ASN A 75 2.94 12.11 -10.59
CA ASN A 75 2.57 13.00 -9.49
C ASN A 75 3.22 14.37 -9.68
N LYS A 76 2.76 15.37 -8.94
CA LYS A 76 3.24 16.76 -9.03
C LYS A 76 4.35 17.12 -8.04
N GLY A 77 4.90 16.14 -7.32
CA GLY A 77 5.97 16.35 -6.33
C GLY A 77 5.47 16.77 -4.96
N VAL A 78 6.38 16.69 -3.96
CA VAL A 78 6.06 16.93 -2.55
C VAL A 78 5.68 18.39 -2.26
N ASP A 79 6.27 19.36 -2.94
CA ASP A 79 5.94 20.76 -2.73
C ASP A 79 4.48 21.03 -3.11
N TYR A 80 4.05 20.54 -4.27
CA TYR A 80 2.65 20.62 -4.69
C TYR A 80 1.71 19.88 -3.71
N PHE A 81 2.15 18.73 -3.19
CA PHE A 81 1.38 18.02 -2.17
C PHE A 81 1.18 18.88 -0.92
N CYS A 82 2.25 19.45 -0.38
CA CYS A 82 2.19 20.28 0.83
C CYS A 82 1.34 21.55 0.64
N GLU A 83 1.47 22.23 -0.51
CA GLU A 83 0.84 23.52 -0.76
C GLU A 83 -0.62 23.40 -1.23
N HIS A 84 -0.96 22.35 -1.98
CA HIS A 84 -2.25 22.28 -2.69
C HIS A 84 -3.12 21.08 -2.27
N ILE A 85 -2.53 19.93 -1.93
CA ILE A 85 -3.28 18.72 -1.58
C ILE A 85 -3.52 18.66 -0.07
N TYR A 86 -2.47 18.80 0.73
CA TYR A 86 -2.58 18.72 2.18
C TYR A 86 -3.68 19.62 2.78
N PRO A 87 -3.84 20.90 2.37
CA PRO A 87 -4.94 21.74 2.88
C PRO A 87 -6.34 21.19 2.63
N GLN A 88 -6.53 20.37 1.58
CA GLN A 88 -7.82 19.79 1.22
C GLN A 88 -8.14 18.53 2.03
N ILE A 89 -7.11 17.77 2.44
CA ILE A 89 -7.30 16.45 3.05
C ILE A 89 -7.05 16.42 4.57
N LYS A 90 -6.42 17.44 5.14
CA LYS A 90 -5.94 17.44 6.53
C LYS A 90 -7.07 17.37 7.59
N ASP A 91 -8.27 17.75 7.24
CA ASP A 91 -9.42 17.80 8.16
C ASP A 91 -10.42 16.64 7.91
N ILE A 92 -10.11 15.70 6.99
CA ILE A 92 -10.89 14.48 6.81
C ILE A 92 -10.71 13.60 8.05
N ASP A 93 -11.83 13.15 8.65
CA ASP A 93 -11.81 12.30 9.86
C ASP A 93 -11.39 10.85 9.55
N THR A 94 -10.18 10.68 9.03
CA THR A 94 -9.51 9.38 8.88
C THR A 94 -8.00 9.58 8.85
N ASN A 95 -7.23 8.48 8.96
CA ASN A 95 -5.77 8.56 8.87
C ASN A 95 -5.34 8.76 7.41
N MET A 96 -4.92 9.98 7.06
CA MET A 96 -4.35 10.27 5.74
C MET A 96 -2.87 9.90 5.75
N ILE A 97 -2.51 8.84 5.03
CA ILE A 97 -1.15 8.27 4.99
C ILE A 97 -0.53 8.57 3.63
N VAL A 98 0.64 9.19 3.60
CA VAL A 98 1.27 9.56 2.33
C VAL A 98 2.19 8.45 1.84
N ASN A 99 1.92 7.93 0.63
CA ASN A 99 2.84 7.01 -0.03
C ASN A 99 4.02 7.79 -0.60
N VAL A 100 5.24 7.46 -0.19
CA VAL A 100 6.48 8.15 -0.56
C VAL A 100 7.34 7.26 -1.44
N SER A 101 7.81 7.81 -2.56
CA SER A 101 8.75 7.16 -3.47
C SER A 101 9.90 8.10 -3.84
N GLY A 102 11.05 7.54 -4.17
CA GLY A 102 12.25 8.29 -4.56
C GLY A 102 13.11 7.55 -5.58
N SER A 103 14.18 8.20 -6.04
CA SER A 103 15.17 7.65 -6.95
C SER A 103 16.51 7.36 -6.27
N SER A 104 16.74 7.91 -5.09
CA SER A 104 17.89 7.66 -4.22
C SER A 104 17.44 7.69 -2.75
N PRO A 105 18.21 7.14 -1.80
CA PRO A 105 17.91 7.24 -0.37
C PRO A 105 17.71 8.69 0.09
N GLU A 106 18.47 9.63 -0.47
CA GLU A 106 18.39 11.06 -0.18
C GLU A 106 17.07 11.66 -0.65
N ASP A 107 16.61 11.31 -1.88
CA ASP A 107 15.29 11.75 -2.40
C ASP A 107 14.15 11.28 -1.49
N TYR A 108 14.20 10.02 -1.02
CA TYR A 108 13.23 9.48 -0.09
C TYR A 108 13.24 10.24 1.23
N ALA A 109 14.44 10.45 1.81
CA ALA A 109 14.60 11.11 3.10
C ALA A 109 14.13 12.57 3.05
N GLU A 110 14.49 13.33 2.00
CA GLU A 110 14.07 14.72 1.86
C GLU A 110 12.55 14.84 1.63
N CYS A 111 11.97 13.97 0.80
CA CYS A 111 10.51 13.92 0.62
C CYS A 111 9.79 13.62 1.94
N ALA A 112 10.27 12.64 2.69
CA ALA A 112 9.71 12.26 3.98
C ALA A 112 9.85 13.38 5.04
N ALA A 113 10.97 14.10 5.08
CA ALA A 113 11.19 15.23 5.98
C ALA A 113 10.19 16.36 5.76
N ARG A 114 9.84 16.67 4.50
CA ARG A 114 8.82 17.68 4.19
C ARG A 114 7.43 17.26 4.65
N ILE A 115 7.12 15.97 4.58
CA ILE A 115 5.86 15.40 5.05
C ILE A 115 5.84 15.31 6.58
N ASP A 116 6.98 15.08 7.24
CA ASP A 116 7.11 15.06 8.71
C ASP A 116 6.67 16.38 9.36
N ALA A 117 6.91 17.49 8.67
CA ALA A 117 6.48 18.83 9.10
C ALA A 117 4.96 19.07 9.07
N LEU A 118 4.17 18.18 8.43
CA LEU A 118 2.71 18.32 8.31
C LEU A 118 2.04 17.68 9.53
N ASP A 119 1.47 18.50 10.41
CA ASP A 119 0.93 18.08 11.71
C ASP A 119 -0.19 17.03 11.62
N LYS A 120 -1.04 17.09 10.59
CA LYS A 120 -2.20 16.18 10.39
C LYS A 120 -1.89 14.92 9.57
N ILE A 121 -0.66 14.74 9.11
CA ILE A 121 -0.24 13.49 8.47
C ILE A 121 0.42 12.61 9.53
N PRO A 122 -0.23 11.51 9.97
CA PRO A 122 0.25 10.70 11.09
C PRO A 122 1.28 9.64 10.68
N ALA A 123 1.34 9.29 9.39
CA ALA A 123 2.18 8.22 8.87
C ALA A 123 2.57 8.42 7.41
N ILE A 124 3.65 7.75 6.99
CA ILE A 124 3.97 7.53 5.59
C ILE A 124 4.03 6.04 5.26
N GLU A 125 3.68 5.69 4.02
CA GLU A 125 3.97 4.38 3.42
C GLU A 125 5.14 4.53 2.46
N LEU A 126 6.30 3.99 2.81
CA LEU A 126 7.53 4.08 2.03
C LEU A 126 7.53 3.03 0.92
N ASN A 127 7.36 3.44 -0.32
CA ASN A 127 7.30 2.54 -1.47
C ASN A 127 8.70 2.29 -2.04
N ILE A 128 9.37 1.27 -1.55
CA ILE A 128 10.70 0.83 -2.02
C ILE A 128 10.64 -0.12 -3.21
N SER A 129 9.44 -0.43 -3.70
CA SER A 129 9.18 -1.50 -4.68
C SER A 129 9.17 -1.03 -6.12
N CYS A 130 9.40 0.26 -6.42
CA CYS A 130 9.23 0.79 -7.76
C CYS A 130 10.34 0.30 -8.70
N PRO A 131 10.03 -0.51 -9.73
CA PRO A 131 11.03 -1.03 -10.68
C PRO A 131 11.47 0.00 -11.72
N ASN A 132 10.90 1.20 -11.73
CA ASN A 132 11.00 2.17 -12.80
C ASN A 132 12.01 3.29 -12.51
N VAL A 133 13.27 2.94 -12.22
CA VAL A 133 14.36 3.91 -12.27
C VAL A 133 15.06 3.76 -13.63
N LYS A 134 14.84 4.72 -14.54
CA LYS A 134 15.34 4.70 -15.92
C LYS A 134 16.87 4.69 -16.04
N ASP A 135 17.61 4.94 -14.99
CA ASP A 135 19.07 5.12 -15.02
C ASP A 135 19.83 4.02 -14.24
N GLY A 136 19.51 2.73 -14.52
CA GLY A 136 20.33 1.61 -14.06
C GLY A 136 20.25 1.31 -12.56
N GLY A 137 19.35 1.96 -11.84
CA GLY A 137 19.10 1.69 -10.42
C GLY A 137 18.26 0.43 -10.24
N MET A 138 18.81 -0.58 -9.57
CA MET A 138 18.02 -1.71 -9.07
C MET A 138 16.94 -1.17 -8.12
N ALA A 139 15.73 -1.73 -8.23
CA ALA A 139 14.67 -1.44 -7.25
C ALA A 139 15.21 -1.72 -5.83
N PHE A 140 15.21 -0.71 -4.96
CA PHE A 140 15.79 -0.84 -3.61
C PHE A 140 15.17 -2.00 -2.81
N GLY A 141 13.89 -2.29 -3.04
CA GLY A 141 13.15 -3.33 -2.33
C GLY A 141 13.41 -4.77 -2.77
N VAL A 142 14.38 -5.05 -3.66
CA VAL A 142 14.69 -6.42 -4.10
C VAL A 142 15.93 -7.02 -3.41
N THR A 143 16.66 -6.24 -2.62
CA THR A 143 17.78 -6.71 -1.80
C THR A 143 17.69 -6.14 -0.39
N CYS A 144 18.16 -6.88 0.62
CA CYS A 144 18.21 -6.39 2.00
C CYS A 144 19.03 -5.10 2.10
N ALA A 145 20.21 -5.04 1.48
CA ALA A 145 21.08 -3.87 1.51
C ALA A 145 20.41 -2.62 0.91
N GLY A 146 19.70 -2.77 -0.21
CA GLY A 146 18.95 -1.68 -0.84
C GLY A 146 17.80 -1.19 0.03
N ALA A 147 17.01 -2.12 0.56
CA ALA A 147 15.90 -1.81 1.46
C ALA A 147 16.38 -1.11 2.74
N SER A 148 17.40 -1.65 3.40
CA SER A 148 18.02 -1.06 4.58
C SER A 148 18.55 0.35 4.34
N SER A 149 19.22 0.59 3.21
CA SER A 149 19.79 1.90 2.91
C SER A 149 18.73 3.01 2.85
N VAL A 150 17.60 2.72 2.21
CA VAL A 150 16.47 3.67 2.09
C VAL A 150 15.78 3.87 3.44
N VAL A 151 15.43 2.77 4.14
CA VAL A 151 14.72 2.86 5.43
C VAL A 151 15.56 3.60 6.47
N LYS A 152 16.86 3.32 6.56
CA LYS A 152 17.79 4.02 7.44
C LYS A 152 17.84 5.52 7.17
N ALA A 153 17.97 5.93 5.90
CA ALA A 153 17.99 7.33 5.51
C ALA A 153 16.67 8.04 5.87
N VAL A 154 15.54 7.40 5.57
CA VAL A 154 14.21 7.95 5.88
C VAL A 154 13.99 8.02 7.38
N ARG A 155 14.34 7.00 8.16
CA ARG A 155 14.14 7.00 9.62
C ARG A 155 14.89 8.14 10.32
N GLN A 156 16.02 8.57 9.80
CA GLN A 156 16.77 9.72 10.32
C GLN A 156 16.06 11.06 10.09
N ALA A 157 15.21 11.15 9.08
CA ALA A 157 14.55 12.38 8.65
C ALA A 157 13.03 12.41 8.96
N TYR A 158 12.45 11.27 9.33
CA TYR A 158 11.00 11.11 9.57
C TYR A 158 10.76 10.49 10.95
N HIS A 159 9.94 11.13 11.79
CA HIS A 159 9.81 10.79 13.22
C HIS A 159 8.46 10.16 13.60
N LYS A 160 7.50 10.12 12.66
CA LYS A 160 6.18 9.52 12.86
C LYS A 160 6.14 8.06 12.39
N THR A 161 4.97 7.46 12.31
CA THR A 161 4.82 6.06 11.91
C THR A 161 5.29 5.82 10.48
N LEU A 162 6.26 4.92 10.33
CA LEU A 162 6.89 4.53 9.07
C LEU A 162 6.46 3.11 8.69
N ILE A 163 5.60 3.02 7.68
CA ILE A 163 5.19 1.76 7.05
C ILE A 163 6.08 1.54 5.83
N VAL A 164 6.63 0.34 5.65
CA VAL A 164 7.49 0.03 4.48
C VAL A 164 6.79 -0.96 3.57
N LYS A 165 6.51 -0.54 2.32
CA LYS A 165 5.80 -1.36 1.32
C LYS A 165 6.77 -2.23 0.54
N LEU A 166 6.61 -3.55 0.70
CA LEU A 166 7.49 -4.58 0.16
C LEU A 166 7.09 -5.06 -1.23
N SER A 167 8.10 -5.39 -2.03
CA SER A 167 7.94 -5.99 -3.36
C SER A 167 7.73 -7.51 -3.26
N PRO A 168 6.79 -8.08 -4.02
CA PRO A 168 6.67 -9.53 -4.15
C PRO A 168 7.69 -10.14 -5.11
N ASN A 169 8.44 -9.33 -5.86
CA ASN A 169 9.34 -9.78 -6.92
C ASN A 169 10.73 -10.14 -6.35
N VAL A 170 10.72 -10.95 -5.30
CA VAL A 170 11.89 -11.42 -4.55
C VAL A 170 11.76 -12.91 -4.23
N THR A 171 12.88 -13.56 -3.95
CA THR A 171 12.89 -14.98 -3.58
C THR A 171 12.36 -15.18 -2.15
N ASP A 172 12.81 -14.39 -1.20
CA ASP A 172 12.37 -14.41 0.20
C ASP A 172 12.01 -13.00 0.68
N ILE A 173 10.70 -12.76 0.79
CA ILE A 173 10.16 -11.47 1.25
C ILE A 173 10.36 -11.28 2.76
N ALA A 174 10.47 -12.37 3.52
CA ALA A 174 10.66 -12.30 4.97
C ALA A 174 12.07 -11.81 5.33
N GLU A 175 13.09 -12.09 4.51
CA GLU A 175 14.43 -11.49 4.70
C GLU A 175 14.39 -9.98 4.55
N ILE A 176 13.72 -9.48 3.52
CA ILE A 176 13.55 -8.02 3.32
C ILE A 176 12.77 -7.40 4.47
N ALA A 177 11.70 -8.06 4.94
CA ALA A 177 10.91 -7.59 6.08
C ALA A 177 11.75 -7.45 7.35
N ARG A 178 12.58 -8.46 7.69
CA ARG A 178 13.51 -8.38 8.83
C ARG A 178 14.55 -7.27 8.68
N ALA A 179 15.04 -7.07 7.45
CA ALA A 179 16.02 -6.02 7.17
C ALA A 179 15.45 -4.62 7.42
N VAL A 180 14.22 -4.34 6.96
CA VAL A 180 13.57 -3.03 7.17
C VAL A 180 13.11 -2.83 8.62
N GLU A 181 12.68 -3.89 9.32
CA GLU A 181 12.40 -3.85 10.76
C GLU A 181 13.66 -3.44 11.55
N ALA A 182 14.81 -4.03 11.24
CA ALA A 182 16.08 -3.71 11.89
C ALA A 182 16.52 -2.25 11.70
N GLU A 183 16.12 -1.60 10.62
CA GLU A 183 16.40 -0.19 10.35
C GLU A 183 15.32 0.78 10.89
N GLY A 184 14.35 0.28 11.65
CA GLY A 184 13.38 1.10 12.37
C GLY A 184 12.06 1.37 11.62
N ALA A 185 11.63 0.46 10.74
CA ALA A 185 10.26 0.45 10.27
C ALA A 185 9.31 0.13 11.45
N ASP A 186 8.19 0.88 11.55
CA ASP A 186 7.15 0.63 12.57
C ASP A 186 6.14 -0.42 12.10
N SER A 187 6.03 -0.64 10.79
CA SER A 187 5.16 -1.64 10.16
C SER A 187 5.68 -1.96 8.75
N VAL A 188 5.24 -3.08 8.21
CA VAL A 188 5.43 -3.42 6.79
C VAL A 188 4.09 -3.62 6.11
N SER A 189 3.96 -3.17 4.84
CA SER A 189 2.82 -3.49 3.98
C SER A 189 3.26 -4.36 2.80
N LEU A 190 2.48 -5.37 2.47
CA LEU A 190 2.76 -6.28 1.35
C LEU A 190 1.48 -6.94 0.82
N ILE A 191 1.37 -7.11 -0.48
CA ILE A 191 2.42 -6.98 -1.50
C ILE A 191 2.17 -5.77 -2.42
N ASN A 192 3.25 -5.19 -2.97
CA ASN A 192 3.12 -4.41 -4.19
C ASN A 192 2.80 -5.36 -5.37
N THR A 193 2.77 -4.86 -6.60
CA THR A 193 2.35 -5.63 -7.78
C THR A 193 3.40 -6.62 -8.25
N LEU A 194 2.95 -7.80 -8.73
CA LEU A 194 3.80 -8.78 -9.41
C LEU A 194 4.13 -8.31 -10.83
N MET A 195 5.34 -8.55 -11.29
CA MET A 195 5.69 -8.26 -12.68
C MET A 195 4.95 -9.18 -13.65
N GLY A 196 4.30 -8.59 -14.64
CA GLY A 196 3.55 -9.28 -15.67
C GLY A 196 3.68 -8.61 -17.04
N MET A 197 3.12 -9.25 -18.06
CA MET A 197 3.12 -8.80 -19.45
C MET A 197 1.84 -9.22 -20.17
N ALA A 198 1.38 -8.43 -21.11
CA ALA A 198 0.34 -8.79 -22.08
C ALA A 198 0.78 -8.49 -23.51
N VAL A 199 0.35 -9.35 -24.45
CA VAL A 199 0.67 -9.26 -25.88
C VAL A 199 -0.62 -9.25 -26.68
N ASP A 200 -0.73 -8.28 -27.60
CA ASP A 200 -1.74 -8.27 -28.66
C ASP A 200 -1.24 -9.13 -29.81
N VAL A 201 -1.80 -10.32 -29.95
CA VAL A 201 -1.33 -11.32 -30.93
C VAL A 201 -1.65 -10.90 -32.37
N GLU A 202 -2.76 -10.18 -32.58
CA GLU A 202 -3.15 -9.74 -33.91
C GLU A 202 -2.23 -8.62 -34.41
N LYS A 203 -1.90 -7.67 -33.53
CA LYS A 203 -0.97 -6.59 -33.86
C LYS A 203 0.49 -6.96 -33.69
N ARG A 204 0.79 -8.11 -33.07
CA ARG A 204 2.14 -8.57 -32.73
C ARG A 204 2.91 -7.53 -31.94
N LYS A 205 2.26 -6.92 -30.93
CA LYS A 205 2.81 -5.82 -30.12
C LYS A 205 2.56 -6.07 -28.63
N LYS A 206 3.40 -5.44 -27.81
CA LYS A 206 3.17 -5.33 -26.38
C LYS A 206 1.92 -4.47 -26.14
N VAL A 207 1.08 -4.86 -25.16
CA VAL A 207 -0.12 -4.09 -24.81
C VAL A 207 0.26 -2.81 -24.07
N LEU A 208 1.17 -2.89 -23.09
CA LEU A 208 1.63 -1.72 -22.35
C LEU A 208 2.79 -1.01 -23.06
N SER A 209 2.87 0.30 -22.94
CA SER A 209 3.87 1.16 -23.59
C SER A 209 5.31 0.71 -23.33
N ILE A 210 5.65 0.37 -22.10
CA ILE A 210 6.99 -0.11 -21.70
C ILE A 210 7.15 -1.64 -21.76
N GLY A 211 6.05 -2.36 -22.11
CA GLY A 211 6.01 -3.81 -22.33
C GLY A 211 5.63 -4.62 -21.12
N THR A 212 6.18 -4.36 -19.96
CA THR A 212 5.83 -5.03 -18.71
C THR A 212 5.06 -4.08 -17.78
N GLY A 213 4.35 -4.63 -16.80
CA GLY A 213 3.63 -3.83 -15.79
C GLY A 213 3.38 -4.62 -14.53
N GLY A 214 2.92 -3.94 -13.51
CA GLY A 214 2.51 -4.57 -12.25
C GLY A 214 1.14 -5.23 -12.40
N LEU A 215 1.07 -6.53 -12.13
CA LEU A 215 -0.15 -7.33 -12.07
C LEU A 215 -0.78 -7.20 -10.67
N SER A 216 -2.08 -6.91 -10.62
CA SER A 216 -2.88 -6.78 -9.40
C SER A 216 -4.29 -7.34 -9.62
N GLY A 217 -5.10 -7.37 -8.56
CA GLY A 217 -6.47 -7.91 -8.58
C GLY A 217 -6.56 -9.33 -8.04
N PRO A 218 -7.72 -10.01 -8.15
CA PRO A 218 -7.97 -11.31 -7.52
C PRO A 218 -6.94 -12.40 -7.85
N CYS A 219 -6.35 -12.36 -9.04
CA CYS A 219 -5.34 -13.33 -9.48
C CYS A 219 -4.08 -13.39 -8.60
N VAL A 220 -3.73 -12.32 -7.88
CA VAL A 220 -2.54 -12.31 -7.02
C VAL A 220 -2.82 -12.70 -5.57
N LYS A 221 -4.10 -12.82 -5.15
CA LYS A 221 -4.47 -13.08 -3.75
C LYS A 221 -3.74 -14.27 -3.13
N PRO A 222 -3.68 -15.47 -3.74
CA PRO A 222 -3.02 -16.61 -3.10
C PRO A 222 -1.52 -16.38 -2.84
N VAL A 223 -0.85 -15.62 -3.70
CA VAL A 223 0.56 -15.27 -3.55
C VAL A 223 0.72 -14.25 -2.42
N ALA A 224 -0.11 -13.20 -2.41
CA ALA A 224 -0.11 -12.17 -1.38
C ALA A 224 -0.39 -12.76 0.00
N LEU A 225 -1.42 -13.60 0.13
CA LEU A 225 -1.81 -14.24 1.38
C LEU A 225 -0.67 -15.10 1.95
N ARG A 226 -0.02 -15.93 1.10
CA ARG A 226 1.15 -16.71 1.52
C ARG A 226 2.30 -15.83 2.02
N MET A 227 2.59 -14.74 1.31
CA MET A 227 3.67 -13.82 1.69
C MET A 227 3.37 -13.10 3.00
N VAL A 228 2.13 -12.65 3.22
CA VAL A 228 1.69 -12.06 4.50
C VAL A 228 1.88 -13.05 5.65
N TYR A 229 1.43 -14.29 5.48
CA TYR A 229 1.61 -15.34 6.50
C TYR A 229 3.09 -15.58 6.84
N GLN A 230 3.97 -15.61 5.83
CA GLN A 230 5.40 -15.78 6.04
C GLN A 230 6.03 -14.59 6.78
N VAL A 231 5.68 -13.38 6.40
CA VAL A 231 6.21 -12.15 7.02
C VAL A 231 5.69 -11.99 8.44
N ALA A 232 4.41 -12.23 8.68
CA ALA A 232 3.82 -12.14 10.03
C ALA A 232 4.50 -13.06 11.05
N LYS A 233 5.05 -14.20 10.60
CA LYS A 233 5.85 -15.10 11.45
C LYS A 233 7.33 -14.70 11.57
N ALA A 234 7.81 -13.78 10.74
CA ALA A 234 9.22 -13.43 10.63
C ALA A 234 9.62 -12.13 11.33
N VAL A 235 8.66 -11.22 11.54
CA VAL A 235 8.86 -9.90 12.15
C VAL A 235 8.01 -9.74 13.39
N LYS A 236 8.34 -8.74 14.23
CA LYS A 236 7.58 -8.40 15.44
C LYS A 236 6.68 -7.19 15.25
N ILE A 237 6.96 -6.39 14.22
CA ILE A 237 6.16 -5.20 13.87
C ILE A 237 4.87 -5.61 13.16
N PRO A 238 3.78 -4.81 13.27
CA PRO A 238 2.53 -5.07 12.58
C PRO A 238 2.69 -5.23 11.07
N VAL A 239 1.87 -6.10 10.50
CA VAL A 239 1.84 -6.38 9.06
C VAL A 239 0.54 -5.88 8.45
N VAL A 240 0.63 -5.12 7.37
CA VAL A 240 -0.52 -4.69 6.57
C VAL A 240 -0.60 -5.55 5.31
N GLY A 241 -1.70 -6.28 5.16
CA GLY A 241 -1.89 -7.20 4.04
C GLY A 241 -2.61 -6.55 2.86
N LEU A 242 -2.09 -6.71 1.64
CA LEU A 242 -2.78 -6.30 0.42
C LEU A 242 -2.44 -7.19 -0.77
N GLY A 243 -3.35 -7.21 -1.75
CA GLY A 243 -3.20 -7.97 -2.98
C GLY A 243 -4.39 -8.90 -3.23
N GLY A 244 -5.31 -8.45 -4.08
CA GLY A 244 -6.47 -9.22 -4.52
C GLY A 244 -7.64 -9.29 -3.54
N ILE A 245 -7.67 -8.46 -2.51
CA ILE A 245 -8.80 -8.33 -1.58
C ILE A 245 -9.94 -7.62 -2.31
N SER A 246 -11.11 -8.25 -2.38
CA SER A 246 -12.32 -7.73 -3.04
C SER A 246 -13.61 -8.02 -2.25
N SER A 247 -13.51 -8.73 -1.13
CA SER A 247 -14.63 -9.10 -0.26
C SER A 247 -14.20 -9.16 1.21
N ALA A 248 -15.17 -9.15 2.12
CA ALA A 248 -14.92 -9.36 3.54
C ALA A 248 -14.25 -10.71 3.82
N LYS A 249 -14.64 -11.76 3.06
CA LYS A 249 -14.00 -13.08 3.16
C LYS A 249 -12.51 -13.01 2.84
N ASP A 250 -12.12 -12.30 1.77
CA ASP A 250 -10.70 -12.13 1.43
C ASP A 250 -9.96 -11.42 2.56
N ALA A 251 -10.54 -10.33 3.09
CA ALA A 251 -9.96 -9.58 4.19
C ALA A 251 -9.75 -10.43 5.45
N LEU A 252 -10.76 -11.24 5.82
CA LEU A 252 -10.66 -12.17 6.95
C LEU A 252 -9.54 -13.20 6.76
N GLU A 253 -9.33 -13.72 5.54
CA GLU A 253 -8.22 -14.61 5.23
C GLU A 253 -6.86 -13.96 5.55
N PHE A 254 -6.68 -12.66 5.19
CA PHE A 254 -5.45 -11.92 5.48
C PHE A 254 -5.27 -11.64 6.98
N LEU A 255 -6.34 -11.26 7.68
CA LEU A 255 -6.29 -11.03 9.13
C LEU A 255 -5.94 -12.32 9.87
N MET A 256 -6.58 -13.44 9.54
CA MET A 256 -6.28 -14.76 10.13
C MET A 256 -4.85 -15.21 9.82
N ALA A 257 -4.31 -14.86 8.65
CA ALA A 257 -2.92 -15.15 8.28
C ALA A 257 -1.88 -14.27 9.01
N GLY A 258 -2.31 -13.29 9.80
CA GLY A 258 -1.45 -12.46 10.65
C GLY A 258 -1.33 -11.00 10.22
N ALA A 259 -2.11 -10.54 9.23
CA ALA A 259 -2.20 -9.13 8.97
C ALA A 259 -2.94 -8.42 10.11
N THR A 260 -2.39 -7.30 10.59
CA THR A 260 -3.04 -6.43 11.59
C THR A 260 -4.08 -5.51 10.94
N ALA A 261 -3.81 -5.09 9.70
CA ALA A 261 -4.70 -4.28 8.88
C ALA A 261 -4.59 -4.72 7.41
N ILE A 262 -5.50 -4.25 6.56
CA ILE A 262 -5.51 -4.57 5.13
C ILE A 262 -5.66 -3.31 4.28
N GLU A 263 -5.12 -3.35 3.05
CA GLU A 263 -5.36 -2.34 2.03
C GLU A 263 -6.10 -2.94 0.83
N ILE A 264 -7.10 -2.23 0.34
CA ILE A 264 -7.86 -2.59 -0.86
C ILE A 264 -7.40 -1.69 -2.02
N GLY A 265 -6.97 -2.31 -3.11
CA GLY A 265 -6.46 -1.62 -4.29
C GLY A 265 -7.38 -1.74 -5.50
N THR A 266 -7.10 -2.65 -6.40
CA THR A 266 -7.76 -2.82 -7.71
C THR A 266 -9.28 -2.87 -7.63
N ALA A 267 -9.84 -3.43 -6.56
CA ALA A 267 -11.29 -3.52 -6.39
C ALA A 267 -11.99 -2.15 -6.31
N ASN A 268 -11.29 -1.08 -5.89
CA ASN A 268 -11.83 0.29 -5.87
C ASN A 268 -12.19 0.81 -7.28
N PHE A 269 -11.55 0.30 -8.34
CA PHE A 269 -11.86 0.67 -9.72
C PHE A 269 -13.17 0.04 -10.22
N LEU A 270 -13.60 -1.06 -9.60
CA LEU A 270 -14.83 -1.78 -9.95
C LEU A 270 -16.01 -1.33 -9.09
N ASP A 271 -15.76 -1.08 -7.81
CA ASP A 271 -16.75 -0.66 -6.83
C ASP A 271 -16.13 0.35 -5.85
N PRO A 272 -16.40 1.65 -5.99
CA PRO A 272 -15.88 2.68 -5.09
C PRO A 272 -16.24 2.45 -3.61
N ALA A 273 -17.34 1.74 -3.33
CA ALA A 273 -17.79 1.44 -1.97
C ALA A 273 -17.24 0.12 -1.39
N VAL A 274 -16.37 -0.58 -2.11
CA VAL A 274 -15.88 -1.91 -1.70
C VAL A 274 -15.20 -1.90 -0.33
N THR A 275 -14.47 -0.84 0.00
CA THR A 275 -13.80 -0.70 1.30
C THR A 275 -14.79 -0.66 2.47
N ILE A 276 -15.87 0.09 2.32
CA ILE A 276 -16.95 0.16 3.32
C ILE A 276 -17.67 -1.19 3.42
N LYS A 277 -18.00 -1.82 2.29
CA LYS A 277 -18.62 -3.17 2.27
C LYS A 277 -17.75 -4.22 2.93
N VAL A 278 -16.44 -4.16 2.73
CA VAL A 278 -15.49 -5.08 3.38
C VAL A 278 -15.45 -4.84 4.89
N ARG A 279 -15.37 -3.59 5.34
CA ARG A 279 -15.43 -3.24 6.78
C ARG A 279 -16.71 -3.79 7.43
N ASP A 280 -17.85 -3.54 6.81
CA ASP A 280 -19.15 -3.95 7.35
C ASP A 280 -19.26 -5.49 7.38
N GLY A 281 -18.83 -6.17 6.32
CA GLY A 281 -18.84 -7.62 6.24
C GLY A 281 -17.86 -8.28 7.22
N ILE A 282 -16.73 -7.65 7.58
CA ILE A 282 -15.87 -8.12 8.68
C ILE A 282 -16.64 -8.07 10.00
N ASN A 283 -17.33 -6.95 10.28
CA ASN A 283 -18.09 -6.80 11.52
C ASN A 283 -19.26 -7.80 11.59
N GLU A 284 -20.00 -8.00 10.51
CA GLU A 284 -21.08 -8.99 10.41
C GLU A 284 -20.55 -10.41 10.68
N TRP A 285 -19.38 -10.74 10.14
CA TRP A 285 -18.77 -12.05 10.35
C TRP A 285 -18.36 -12.24 11.82
N LEU A 286 -17.75 -11.25 12.46
CA LEU A 286 -17.37 -11.31 13.87
C LEU A 286 -18.59 -11.48 14.76
N ASP A 287 -19.65 -10.70 14.55
CA ASP A 287 -20.91 -10.80 15.29
C ASP A 287 -21.53 -12.20 15.14
N ALA A 288 -21.57 -12.75 13.92
CA ALA A 288 -22.12 -14.07 13.63
C ALA A 288 -21.33 -15.22 14.29
N HIS A 289 -20.03 -15.01 14.56
CA HIS A 289 -19.16 -16.01 15.20
C HIS A 289 -18.93 -15.75 16.69
N GLY A 290 -19.61 -14.74 17.28
CA GLY A 290 -19.53 -14.43 18.70
C GLY A 290 -18.24 -13.75 19.15
N CYS A 291 -17.40 -13.28 18.20
CA CYS A 291 -16.18 -12.55 18.50
C CYS A 291 -16.51 -11.13 18.99
N GLN A 292 -15.86 -10.69 20.05
CA GLN A 292 -16.06 -9.36 20.64
C GLN A 292 -14.98 -8.36 20.21
N ASP A 293 -13.85 -8.86 19.73
CA ASP A 293 -12.69 -8.06 19.35
C ASP A 293 -11.99 -8.71 18.13
N ILE A 294 -11.61 -7.90 17.15
CA ILE A 294 -10.93 -8.36 15.94
C ILE A 294 -9.60 -9.07 16.24
N HIS A 295 -8.96 -8.74 17.36
CA HIS A 295 -7.72 -9.39 17.79
C HIS A 295 -7.89 -10.88 18.11
N GLU A 296 -9.13 -11.37 18.30
CA GLU A 296 -9.39 -12.79 18.48
C GLU A 296 -9.10 -13.63 17.24
N ILE A 297 -9.10 -12.98 16.07
CA ILE A 297 -8.87 -13.66 14.78
C ILE A 297 -7.54 -13.30 14.11
N ILE A 298 -6.90 -12.20 14.50
CA ILE A 298 -5.61 -11.80 13.91
C ILE A 298 -4.53 -12.84 14.26
N GLY A 299 -3.98 -13.49 13.21
CA GLY A 299 -2.90 -14.47 13.37
C GLY A 299 -3.31 -15.77 14.04
N CYS A 300 -4.58 -16.16 13.96
CA CYS A 300 -5.10 -17.39 14.59
C CYS A 300 -4.74 -18.69 13.85
N LEU A 301 -4.02 -18.63 12.69
CA LEU A 301 -3.58 -19.80 11.91
C LEU A 301 -2.25 -20.38 12.36
#